data_a4dcae1ffdb200069e17588d3ccf2bd8
#
_entry.id   a4dcae1ffdb200069e17588d3ccf2bd8
#
_cell.length_a   1.000
_cell.length_b   1.000
_cell.length_c   1.000
_cell.angle_alpha   90.00
_cell.angle_beta   90.00
_cell.angle_gamma   90.00
#
_symmetry.space_group_name_H-M   'P 1'
#
loop_
_entity.id
_entity.type
_entity.pdbx_description
1 polymer ?
#
loop_
_entity_poly.entity_id
_entity_poly.type
_entity_poly.pdbx_seq_one_letter_code
_entity_poly.pdbx_strand_id
1 'polypeptide(L)' 'QIARKHGHIVLSGILKEQAEEVKAVYQQWFDMRIAREQEGWVLLTGIKR' A
#
# COMPACT_ATOMS: atom_id res chain seq x y z
N GLN A 1 -1.09 -5.07 8.00
CA GLN A 1 -1.93 -6.18 7.53
C GLN A 1 -2.08 -6.13 6.01
N ILE A 2 -2.01 -7.27 5.37
CA ILE A 2 -2.11 -7.39 3.92
C ILE A 2 -3.36 -8.17 3.55
N ALA A 3 -4.13 -7.63 2.63
CA ALA A 3 -5.29 -8.32 2.08
C ALA A 3 -5.22 -8.28 0.55
N ARG A 4 -5.62 -9.35 -0.08
CA ARG A 4 -5.56 -9.50 -1.52
C ARG A 4 -6.87 -10.03 -2.04
N LYS A 5 -7.36 -9.45 -3.13
CA LYS A 5 -8.59 -9.92 -3.72
C LYS A 5 -8.69 -9.46 -5.17
N HIS A 6 -8.85 -10.38 -6.10
CA HIS A 6 -9.05 -10.08 -7.52
C HIS A 6 -7.98 -9.14 -8.10
N GLY A 7 -6.73 -9.39 -7.77
CA GLY A 7 -5.64 -8.55 -8.26
C GLY A 7 -5.46 -7.25 -7.50
N HIS A 8 -6.21 -7.05 -6.43
CA HIS A 8 -6.07 -5.89 -5.57
C HIS A 8 -5.30 -6.28 -4.32
N ILE A 9 -4.56 -5.34 -3.79
CA ILE A 9 -3.84 -5.54 -2.55
C ILE A 9 -4.11 -4.34 -1.65
N VAL A 10 -4.27 -4.58 -0.36
CA VAL A 10 -4.47 -3.53 0.62
C VAL A 10 -3.48 -3.73 1.75
N LEU A 11 -2.72 -2.69 2.05
CA LEU A 11 -1.74 -2.70 3.13
C LEU A 11 -2.15 -1.65 4.14
N SER A 12 -2.48 -2.08 5.36
CA SER A 12 -2.89 -1.16 6.40
C SER A 12 -1.89 -1.15 7.55
N GLY A 13 -1.88 -0.07 8.32
CA GLY A 13 -0.98 0.05 9.45
C GLY A 13 0.46 0.31 9.06
N ILE A 14 0.70 0.84 7.89
CA ILE A 14 2.06 1.19 7.43
C ILE A 14 2.42 2.55 8.02
N LEU A 15 3.57 2.63 8.65
CA LEU A 15 4.04 3.91 9.15
C LEU A 15 4.32 4.85 7.98
N LYS A 16 3.92 6.09 8.14
CA LYS A 16 4.09 7.09 7.08
C LYS A 16 5.52 7.16 6.56
N GLU A 17 6.48 7.08 7.45
CA GLU A 17 7.89 7.14 7.08
C GLU A 17 8.37 5.91 6.32
N GLN A 18 7.61 4.83 6.37
CA GLN A 18 7.92 3.60 5.66
C GLN A 18 7.11 3.43 4.39
N ALA A 19 6.10 4.27 4.20
CA ALA A 19 5.19 4.13 3.06
C ALA A 19 5.89 4.17 1.72
N GLU A 20 6.83 5.08 1.55
CA GLU A 20 7.55 5.21 0.28
C GLU A 20 8.34 3.95 -0.04
N GLU A 21 8.99 3.40 0.95
CA GLU A 21 9.78 2.20 0.78
C GLU A 21 8.91 1.00 0.43
N VAL A 22 7.82 0.84 1.16
CA VAL A 22 6.88 -0.26 0.92
C VAL A 22 6.25 -0.12 -0.46
N LYS A 23 5.85 1.09 -0.79
CA LYS A 23 5.27 1.38 -2.10
C LYS A 23 6.22 1.04 -3.23
N ALA A 24 7.49 1.40 -3.08
CA ALA A 24 8.50 1.14 -4.10
C ALA A 24 8.68 -0.36 -4.34
N VAL A 25 8.64 -1.14 -3.28
CA VAL A 25 8.77 -2.60 -3.39
C VAL A 25 7.60 -3.19 -4.17
N TYR A 26 6.39 -2.77 -3.84
CA TYR A 26 5.19 -3.35 -4.44
C TYR A 26 4.90 -2.83 -5.84
N GLN A 27 5.43 -1.67 -6.20
CA GLN A 27 5.19 -1.11 -7.52
C GLN A 27 5.71 -1.97 -8.66
N GLN A 28 6.58 -2.89 -8.36
CA GLN A 28 7.07 -3.85 -9.36
C GLN A 28 5.93 -4.70 -9.92
N TRP A 29 4.92 -4.94 -9.09
CA TRP A 29 3.82 -5.84 -9.47
C TRP A 29 2.44 -5.17 -9.42
N PHE A 30 2.34 -4.06 -8.70
CA PHE A 30 1.06 -3.39 -8.48
C PHE A 30 1.20 -1.91 -8.72
N ASP A 31 0.10 -1.31 -9.16
CA ASP A 31 0.02 0.15 -9.25
C ASP A 31 -0.43 0.63 -7.88
N MET A 32 0.52 1.03 -7.05
CA MET A 32 0.27 1.37 -5.66
C MET A 32 -0.16 2.82 -5.48
N ARG A 33 -1.07 3.03 -4.53
CA ARG A 33 -1.57 4.36 -4.19
C ARG A 33 -1.80 4.48 -2.70
N ILE A 34 -1.71 5.70 -2.18
CA ILE A 34 -2.08 5.97 -0.80
C ILE A 34 -3.57 6.25 -0.77
N ALA A 35 -4.32 5.35 -0.12
CA ALA A 35 -5.76 5.50 -0.03
C ALA A 35 -6.16 6.39 1.13
N ARG A 36 -5.38 6.38 2.19
CA ARG A 36 -5.69 7.16 3.38
C ARG A 36 -4.42 7.38 4.21
N GLU A 37 -4.37 8.50 4.87
CA GLU A 37 -3.28 8.83 5.78
C GLU A 37 -3.90 9.33 7.08
N GLN A 38 -3.45 8.81 8.20
CA GLN A 38 -4.05 9.16 9.48
C GLN A 38 -3.06 8.94 10.62
N GLU A 39 -2.86 9.97 11.42
CA GLU A 39 -2.04 9.91 12.64
C GLU A 39 -0.70 9.19 12.48
N GLY A 40 0.02 9.51 11.41
CA GLY A 40 1.35 8.96 11.21
C GLY A 40 1.42 7.60 10.55
N TRP A 41 0.27 7.03 10.18
CA TRP A 41 0.25 5.79 9.42
C TRP A 41 -0.62 5.95 8.18
N VAL A 42 -0.43 5.06 7.24
CA VAL A 42 -1.13 5.14 5.96
C VAL A 42 -1.74 3.81 5.57
N LEU A 43 -2.76 3.90 4.73
CA LEU A 43 -3.38 2.76 4.09
C LEU A 43 -3.00 2.81 2.61
N LEU A 44 -2.33 1.78 2.14
CA LEU A 44 -1.93 1.69 0.74
C LEU A 44 -2.82 0.70 0.02
N THR A 45 -3.15 1.01 -1.22
CA THR A 45 -3.88 0.08 -2.06
C THR A 45 -3.14 -0.05 -3.38
N GLY A 46 -3.32 -1.19 -4.01
CA GLY A 46 -2.69 -1.42 -5.30
C GLY A 46 -3.54 -2.31 -6.17
N ILE A 47 -3.36 -2.15 -7.47
CA ILE A 47 -4.02 -2.98 -8.47
C ILE A 47 -2.93 -3.66 -9.26
N LYS A 48 -3.05 -4.96 -9.42
CA LYS A 48 -2.06 -5.72 -10.16
C LYS A 48 -1.93 -5.22 -11.58
N ARG A 49 -0.70 -5.06 -12.01
CA ARG A 49 -0.40 -4.61 -13.37
C ARG A 49 -0.61 -5.68 -14.41
#